data_a4239ef1c1fa6ce1392a0a5df45593d1
#
_entry.id   a4239ef1c1fa6ce1392a0a5df45593d1
#
_cell.length_a   1.000
_cell.length_b   1.000
_cell.length_c   1.000
_cell.angle_alpha   90.00
_cell.angle_beta   90.00
_cell.angle_gamma   90.00
#
_symmetry.space_group_name_H-M   'P 1'
#
loop_
_entity.id
_entity.type
_entity.pdbx_description
1 polymer ?
#
loop_
_entity_poly.entity_id
_entity_poly.type
_entity_poly.pdbx_seq_one_letter_code
_entity_poly.pdbx_strand_id
1 'polypeptide(L)'
;MRKIACLPDDDRRELFRNTADKMGLNDAIVEKDFWVCFTLDYLFHRCPWKDSITFKGGTSLSKAFNLISRFSEDIDLILDWRVLGYGKLEPWEKRSNTKQDAFNKEANNRAEIFLAEQFCPTIKKELSLELRCDANIYIDENDKQTVIFAYPNLFTNPSTLPVSYTHLRAHETKANL
;
A
#
# COMPACT_ATOMS: atom_id res chain seq x y z
N MET A 1 4.77 -6.93 14.83
CA MET A 1 4.24 -5.65 14.38
C MET A 1 3.03 -5.17 15.23
N ARG A 2 1.91 -5.93 15.36
CA ARG A 2 0.68 -5.52 16.09
C ARG A 2 0.92 -5.04 17.52
N LYS A 3 1.75 -5.73 18.31
CA LYS A 3 2.04 -5.33 19.71
C LYS A 3 2.63 -3.92 19.78
N ILE A 4 3.53 -3.57 18.88
CA ILE A 4 4.15 -2.25 18.80
C ILE A 4 3.15 -1.20 18.33
N ALA A 5 2.34 -1.52 17.30
CA ALA A 5 1.31 -0.61 16.78
C ALA A 5 0.28 -0.21 17.85
N CYS A 6 0.00 -1.09 18.82
CA CYS A 6 -0.96 -0.88 19.91
C CYS A 6 -0.32 -0.39 21.23
N LEU A 7 0.97 -0.06 21.25
CA LEU A 7 1.59 0.57 22.43
C LEU A 7 1.00 1.97 22.66
N PRO A 8 0.98 2.46 23.91
CA PRO A 8 0.76 3.85 24.21
C PRO A 8 1.68 4.76 23.38
N ASP A 9 1.23 5.95 23.04
CA ASP A 9 1.97 6.86 22.16
C ASP A 9 3.36 7.21 22.72
N ASP A 10 3.49 7.38 24.03
CA ASP A 10 4.77 7.72 24.67
C ASP A 10 5.75 6.54 24.59
N ASP A 11 5.30 5.30 24.84
CA ASP A 11 6.14 4.10 24.73
C ASP A 11 6.58 3.88 23.27
N ARG A 12 5.69 4.10 22.32
CA ARG A 12 5.98 3.97 20.90
C ARG A 12 6.95 5.06 20.44
N ARG A 13 6.78 6.29 20.94
CA ARG A 13 7.71 7.41 20.67
C ARG A 13 9.10 7.13 21.19
N GLU A 14 9.22 6.62 22.40
CA GLU A 14 10.51 6.25 22.99
C GLU A 14 11.18 5.12 22.19
N LEU A 15 10.41 4.10 21.81
CA LEU A 15 10.92 3.00 20.99
C LEU A 15 11.48 3.48 19.66
N PHE A 16 10.77 4.36 18.97
CA PHE A 16 11.21 4.90 17.67
C PHE A 16 12.45 5.78 17.81
N ARG A 17 12.52 6.65 18.81
CA ARG A 17 13.71 7.46 19.11
C ARG A 17 14.93 6.59 19.40
N ASN A 18 14.81 5.63 20.31
CA ASN A 18 15.90 4.72 20.63
C ASN A 18 16.38 3.91 19.41
N THR A 19 15.48 3.59 18.50
CA THR A 19 15.81 2.91 17.24
C THR A 19 16.52 3.86 16.27
N ALA A 20 16.01 5.08 16.12
CA ALA A 20 16.59 6.11 15.26
C ALA A 20 18.03 6.45 15.70
N ASP A 21 18.25 6.67 16.99
CA ASP A 21 19.57 6.94 17.57
C ASP A 21 20.57 5.80 17.25
N LYS A 22 20.15 4.54 17.43
CA LYS A 22 21.00 3.38 17.13
C LYS A 22 21.33 3.23 15.65
N MET A 23 20.41 3.63 14.77
CA MET A 23 20.56 3.51 13.33
C MET A 23 21.15 4.76 12.67
N GLY A 24 21.29 5.86 13.42
CA GLY A 24 21.70 7.15 12.87
C GLY A 24 20.67 7.73 11.88
N LEU A 25 19.39 7.50 12.11
CA LEU A 25 18.28 7.92 11.26
C LEU A 25 17.42 8.98 11.96
N ASN A 26 16.56 9.64 11.20
CA ASN A 26 15.54 10.52 11.74
C ASN A 26 14.36 9.73 12.32
N ASP A 27 13.79 10.15 13.45
CA ASP A 27 12.66 9.52 14.14
C ASP A 27 11.46 9.29 13.21
N ALA A 28 11.11 10.31 12.41
CA ALA A 28 9.98 10.24 11.48
C ALA A 28 10.21 9.21 10.35
N ILE A 29 11.47 8.98 9.96
CA ILE A 29 11.82 7.94 8.99
C ILE A 29 11.60 6.56 9.59
N VAL A 30 12.05 6.34 10.83
CA VAL A 30 11.86 5.07 11.54
C VAL A 30 10.38 4.79 11.77
N GLU A 31 9.61 5.79 12.18
CA GLU A 31 8.16 5.67 12.32
C GLU A 31 7.49 5.28 11.01
N LYS A 32 7.79 5.98 9.92
CA LYS A 32 7.23 5.71 8.60
C LYS A 32 7.59 4.31 8.12
N ASP A 33 8.84 3.90 8.28
CA ASP A 33 9.31 2.55 7.92
C ASP A 33 8.56 1.46 8.69
N PHE A 34 8.33 1.68 9.98
CA PHE A 34 7.51 0.79 10.79
C PHE A 34 6.10 0.62 10.22
N TRP A 35 5.42 1.73 9.86
CA TRP A 35 4.06 1.68 9.32
C TRP A 35 4.00 1.09 7.93
N VAL A 36 5.00 1.30 7.09
CA VAL A 36 5.15 0.60 5.80
C VAL A 36 5.25 -0.92 6.03
N CYS A 37 6.14 -1.35 6.93
CA CYS A 37 6.29 -2.76 7.27
C CYS A 37 5.02 -3.37 7.91
N PHE A 38 4.32 -2.61 8.76
CA PHE A 38 3.05 -3.03 9.36
C PHE A 38 1.98 -3.25 8.29
N THR A 39 1.88 -2.32 7.33
CA THR A 39 0.93 -2.42 6.22
C THR A 39 1.24 -3.60 5.31
N LEU A 40 2.50 -3.82 4.96
CA LEU A 40 2.93 -4.98 4.19
C LEU A 40 2.63 -6.30 4.91
N ASP A 41 2.91 -6.39 6.21
CA ASP A 41 2.58 -7.57 7.02
C ASP A 41 1.07 -7.86 7.02
N TYR A 42 0.23 -6.84 7.09
CA TYR A 42 -1.22 -7.00 6.95
C TYR A 42 -1.61 -7.47 5.55
N LEU A 43 -1.16 -6.78 4.51
CA LEU A 43 -1.55 -7.02 3.12
C LEU A 43 -1.20 -8.43 2.65
N PHE A 44 -0.04 -8.97 3.03
CA PHE A 44 0.46 -10.25 2.53
C PHE A 44 0.20 -11.44 3.45
N HIS A 45 -0.27 -11.22 4.68
CA HIS A 45 -0.57 -12.34 5.59
C HIS A 45 -2.03 -12.41 6.01
N ARG A 46 -2.76 -11.30 6.06
CA ARG A 46 -4.10 -11.23 6.66
C ARG A 46 -5.20 -10.68 5.76
N CYS A 47 -4.84 -9.80 4.82
CA CYS A 47 -5.79 -9.21 3.88
C CYS A 47 -6.54 -10.30 3.11
N PRO A 48 -7.86 -10.18 2.89
CA PRO A 48 -8.66 -11.14 2.11
C PRO A 48 -8.14 -11.38 0.68
N TRP A 49 -7.46 -10.39 0.11
CA TRP A 49 -6.88 -10.46 -1.24
C TRP A 49 -5.38 -10.72 -1.26
N LYS A 50 -4.78 -11.21 -0.17
CA LYS A 50 -3.32 -11.48 -0.05
C LYS A 50 -2.74 -12.32 -1.19
N ASP A 51 -3.52 -13.27 -1.71
CA ASP A 51 -3.11 -14.17 -2.80
C ASP A 51 -3.42 -13.58 -4.19
N SER A 52 -4.03 -12.40 -4.24
CA SER A 52 -4.44 -11.70 -5.46
C SER A 52 -3.71 -10.36 -5.65
N ILE A 53 -2.76 -10.04 -4.80
CA ILE A 53 -1.93 -8.85 -4.90
C ILE A 53 -0.46 -9.25 -5.02
N THR A 54 0.28 -8.50 -5.82
CA THR A 54 1.73 -8.70 -5.99
C THR A 54 2.46 -7.40 -5.65
N PHE A 55 3.50 -7.51 -4.83
CA PHE A 55 4.33 -6.38 -4.44
C PHE A 55 5.35 -6.05 -5.52
N LYS A 56 5.41 -4.78 -5.95
CA LYS A 56 6.35 -4.28 -6.95
C LYS A 56 7.04 -2.98 -6.52
N GLY A 57 7.75 -2.35 -7.45
CA GLY A 57 8.36 -1.03 -7.27
C GLY A 57 9.61 -1.02 -6.41
N GLY A 58 10.09 0.19 -6.11
CA GLY A 58 11.32 0.42 -5.35
C GLY A 58 11.28 -0.16 -3.94
N THR A 59 10.12 -0.08 -3.28
CA THR A 59 9.92 -0.62 -1.94
C THR A 59 10.04 -2.14 -1.91
N SER A 60 9.61 -2.85 -2.96
CA SER A 60 9.81 -4.30 -3.05
C SER A 60 11.28 -4.67 -3.22
N LEU A 61 12.04 -3.91 -4.01
CA LEU A 61 13.48 -4.11 -4.17
C LEU A 61 14.25 -3.88 -2.87
N SER A 62 13.81 -2.92 -2.06
CA SER A 62 14.42 -2.63 -0.76
C SER A 62 14.00 -3.65 0.30
N LYS A 63 12.69 -3.85 0.52
CA LYS A 63 12.16 -4.61 1.67
C LYS A 63 12.12 -6.12 1.45
N ALA A 64 11.79 -6.58 0.24
CA ALA A 64 11.67 -8.02 -0.04
C ALA A 64 12.99 -8.62 -0.56
N PHE A 65 13.76 -7.86 -1.35
CA PHE A 65 14.95 -8.37 -2.02
C PHE A 65 16.27 -7.80 -1.48
N ASN A 66 16.23 -6.76 -0.66
CA ASN A 66 17.41 -6.09 -0.10
C ASN A 66 18.46 -5.67 -1.17
N LEU A 67 17.96 -5.30 -2.37
CA LEU A 67 18.82 -4.94 -3.51
C LEU A 67 19.21 -3.46 -3.51
N ILE A 68 18.46 -2.63 -2.83
CA ILE A 68 18.73 -1.19 -2.70
C ILE A 68 18.56 -0.77 -1.25
N SER A 69 19.46 0.07 -0.76
CA SER A 69 19.43 0.63 0.61
C SER A 69 18.63 1.94 0.71
N ARG A 70 17.89 2.31 -0.35
CA ARG A 70 17.06 3.51 -0.35
C ARG A 70 15.81 3.30 0.50
N PHE A 71 15.53 4.26 1.37
CA PHE A 71 14.25 4.37 2.02
C PHE A 71 13.17 4.63 0.96
N SER A 72 12.10 3.85 0.97
CA SER A 72 10.98 4.01 0.06
C SER A 72 9.69 4.12 0.87
N GLU A 73 8.84 5.05 0.46
CA GLU A 73 7.68 5.50 1.22
C GLU A 73 6.37 4.90 0.70
N ASP A 74 6.37 4.42 -0.55
CA ASP A 74 5.19 3.96 -1.25
C ASP A 74 5.17 2.44 -1.35
N ILE A 75 3.98 1.86 -1.27
CA ILE A 75 3.74 0.44 -1.49
C ILE A 75 3.05 0.29 -2.84
N ASP A 76 3.81 -0.13 -3.86
CA ASP A 76 3.26 -0.41 -5.18
C ASP A 76 2.74 -1.84 -5.26
N LEU A 77 1.49 -2.01 -5.62
CA LEU A 77 0.83 -3.30 -5.75
C LEU A 77 0.27 -3.51 -7.15
N ILE A 78 0.27 -4.75 -7.60
CA ILE A 78 -0.46 -5.21 -8.79
C ILE A 78 -1.63 -6.05 -8.30
N LEU A 79 -2.83 -5.76 -8.78
CA LEU A 79 -4.02 -6.55 -8.53
C LEU A 79 -4.21 -7.60 -9.62
N ASP A 80 -4.53 -8.82 -9.22
CA ASP A 80 -4.91 -9.89 -10.16
C ASP A 80 -6.24 -9.55 -10.84
N TRP A 81 -6.26 -9.58 -12.16
CA TRP A 81 -7.43 -9.31 -13.02
C TRP A 81 -8.67 -10.12 -12.66
N ARG A 82 -8.47 -11.33 -12.14
CA ARG A 82 -9.57 -12.21 -11.75
C ARG A 82 -10.44 -11.61 -10.64
N VAL A 83 -9.86 -10.78 -9.80
CA VAL A 83 -10.61 -10.03 -8.75
C VAL A 83 -11.58 -9.04 -9.40
N LEU A 84 -11.25 -8.53 -10.58
CA LEU A 84 -12.07 -7.59 -11.35
C LEU A 84 -13.08 -8.31 -12.29
N GLY A 85 -13.17 -9.64 -12.21
CA GLY A 85 -14.09 -10.45 -13.01
C GLY A 85 -13.59 -10.82 -14.41
N TYR A 86 -12.30 -10.62 -14.71
CA TYR A 86 -11.70 -11.05 -15.97
C TYR A 86 -11.25 -12.51 -15.95
N GLY A 87 -11.32 -13.15 -17.10
CA GLY A 87 -10.75 -14.49 -17.29
C GLY A 87 -9.22 -14.49 -17.22
N LYS A 88 -8.62 -15.63 -16.87
CA LYS A 88 -7.16 -15.76 -16.67
C LYS A 88 -6.35 -15.35 -17.90
N LEU A 89 -6.82 -15.63 -19.11
CA LEU A 89 -6.11 -15.34 -20.37
C LEU A 89 -6.65 -14.08 -21.07
N GLU A 90 -7.77 -13.57 -20.64
CA GLU A 90 -8.45 -12.43 -21.27
C GLU A 90 -7.57 -11.18 -21.40
N PRO A 91 -6.77 -10.78 -20.40
CA PRO A 91 -5.86 -9.64 -20.52
C PRO A 91 -4.81 -9.79 -21.62
N TRP A 92 -4.47 -11.05 -21.99
CA TRP A 92 -3.42 -11.38 -22.96
C TRP A 92 -3.93 -11.65 -24.37
N GLU A 93 -5.25 -11.57 -24.59
CA GLU A 93 -5.84 -11.73 -25.90
C GLU A 93 -5.34 -10.67 -26.88
N LYS A 94 -5.12 -11.09 -28.13
CA LYS A 94 -4.72 -10.14 -29.20
C LYS A 94 -5.87 -9.19 -29.53
N ARG A 95 -5.64 -7.90 -29.39
CA ARG A 95 -6.59 -6.85 -29.70
C ARG A 95 -5.95 -5.81 -30.63
N SER A 96 -6.77 -5.08 -31.40
CA SER A 96 -6.31 -3.84 -32.03
C SER A 96 -6.03 -2.78 -30.98
N ASN A 97 -5.19 -1.78 -31.28
CA ASN A 97 -4.84 -0.70 -30.34
C ASN A 97 -6.08 -0.05 -29.71
N THR A 98 -7.07 0.29 -30.52
CA THR A 98 -8.34 0.89 -30.04
C THR A 98 -9.11 -0.02 -29.08
N LYS A 99 -9.16 -1.33 -29.36
CA LYS A 99 -9.81 -2.29 -28.47
C LYS A 99 -8.99 -2.53 -27.19
N GLN A 100 -7.67 -2.46 -27.28
CA GLN A 100 -6.80 -2.57 -26.11
C GLN A 100 -6.96 -1.33 -25.21
N ASP A 101 -7.04 -0.15 -25.77
CA ASP A 101 -7.29 1.09 -25.01
C ASP A 101 -8.65 1.06 -24.32
N ALA A 102 -9.69 0.59 -25.00
CA ALA A 102 -11.00 0.42 -24.40
C ALA A 102 -10.99 -0.61 -23.25
N PHE A 103 -10.30 -1.74 -23.43
CA PHE A 103 -10.11 -2.75 -22.40
C PHE A 103 -9.37 -2.18 -21.17
N ASN A 104 -8.29 -1.44 -21.40
CA ASN A 104 -7.51 -0.83 -20.31
C ASN A 104 -8.34 0.20 -19.52
N LYS A 105 -9.13 1.02 -20.21
CA LYS A 105 -10.04 1.99 -19.56
C LYS A 105 -11.08 1.29 -18.71
N GLU A 106 -11.69 0.24 -19.23
CA GLU A 106 -12.67 -0.55 -18.48
C GLU A 106 -12.03 -1.25 -17.27
N ALA A 107 -10.83 -1.82 -17.42
CA ALA A 107 -10.11 -2.46 -16.34
C ALA A 107 -9.75 -1.48 -15.22
N ASN A 108 -9.30 -0.27 -15.58
CA ASN A 108 -9.01 0.78 -14.60
C ASN A 108 -10.29 1.22 -13.88
N ASN A 109 -11.41 1.40 -14.59
CA ASN A 109 -12.70 1.74 -13.99
C ASN A 109 -13.16 0.66 -12.98
N ARG A 110 -13.05 -0.62 -13.34
CA ARG A 110 -13.37 -1.74 -12.42
C ARG A 110 -12.43 -1.77 -11.22
N ALA A 111 -11.15 -1.47 -11.40
CA ALA A 111 -10.20 -1.38 -10.30
C ALA A 111 -10.57 -0.24 -9.33
N GLU A 112 -10.94 0.94 -9.84
CA GLU A 112 -11.39 2.07 -9.03
C GLU A 112 -12.65 1.73 -8.22
N ILE A 113 -13.63 1.08 -8.84
CA ILE A 113 -14.85 0.62 -8.16
C ILE A 113 -14.50 -0.41 -7.07
N PHE A 114 -13.67 -1.39 -7.40
CA PHE A 114 -13.22 -2.40 -6.43
C PHE A 114 -12.50 -1.76 -5.23
N LEU A 115 -11.61 -0.81 -5.48
CA LEU A 115 -10.89 -0.10 -4.43
C LEU A 115 -11.85 0.69 -3.53
N ALA A 116 -12.82 1.39 -4.12
CA ALA A 116 -13.76 2.22 -3.37
C ALA A 116 -14.80 1.41 -2.59
N GLU A 117 -15.34 0.36 -3.20
CA GLU A 117 -16.49 -0.36 -2.64
C GLU A 117 -16.11 -1.58 -1.80
N GLN A 118 -14.94 -2.17 -2.03
CA GLN A 118 -14.53 -3.40 -1.35
C GLN A 118 -13.22 -3.27 -0.60
N PHE A 119 -12.15 -2.89 -1.29
CA PHE A 119 -10.79 -2.93 -0.72
C PHE A 119 -10.61 -1.92 0.41
N CYS A 120 -10.84 -0.64 0.16
CA CYS A 120 -10.65 0.43 1.14
C CYS A 120 -11.55 0.27 2.38
N PRO A 121 -12.88 0.01 2.27
CA PRO A 121 -13.73 -0.21 3.43
C PRO A 121 -13.34 -1.43 4.25
N THR A 122 -12.93 -2.51 3.60
CA THR A 122 -12.51 -3.74 4.28
C THR A 122 -11.23 -3.52 5.07
N ILE A 123 -10.20 -2.95 4.44
CA ILE A 123 -8.93 -2.65 5.11
C ILE A 123 -9.14 -1.69 6.27
N LYS A 124 -9.93 -0.63 6.07
CA LYS A 124 -10.27 0.32 7.15
C LYS A 124 -10.88 -0.40 8.33
N LYS A 125 -11.88 -1.25 8.10
CA LYS A 125 -12.54 -2.03 9.16
C LYS A 125 -11.56 -2.96 9.88
N GLU A 126 -10.77 -3.74 9.14
CA GLU A 126 -9.88 -4.72 9.73
C GLU A 126 -8.72 -4.07 10.49
N LEU A 127 -8.08 -3.03 9.93
CA LEU A 127 -7.02 -2.31 10.62
C LEU A 127 -7.55 -1.51 11.81
N SER A 128 -8.77 -0.97 11.78
CA SER A 128 -9.38 -0.34 12.95
C SER A 128 -9.56 -1.33 14.10
N LEU A 129 -9.96 -2.56 13.80
CA LEU A 129 -10.05 -3.63 14.80
C LEU A 129 -8.67 -4.02 15.35
N GLU A 130 -7.66 -4.12 14.47
CA GLU A 130 -6.29 -4.47 14.88
C GLU A 130 -5.64 -3.40 15.74
N LEU A 131 -5.80 -2.14 15.38
CA LEU A 131 -5.21 -0.98 16.06
C LEU A 131 -6.02 -0.52 17.27
N ARG A 132 -7.26 -1.02 17.42
CA ARG A 132 -8.21 -0.62 18.47
C ARG A 132 -8.53 0.89 18.44
N CYS A 133 -8.49 1.48 17.28
CA CYS A 133 -8.85 2.88 17.01
C CYS A 133 -9.44 2.99 15.61
N ASP A 134 -10.06 4.12 15.28
CA ASP A 134 -10.52 4.37 13.91
C ASP A 134 -9.30 4.62 12.99
N ALA A 135 -8.99 3.65 12.15
CA ALA A 135 -7.91 3.77 11.17
C ALA A 135 -8.31 4.75 10.06
N ASN A 136 -7.51 5.81 9.88
CA ASN A 136 -7.76 6.79 8.84
C ASN A 136 -7.27 6.28 7.48
N ILE A 137 -8.16 5.57 6.76
CA ILE A 137 -7.89 4.97 5.45
C ILE A 137 -8.93 5.49 4.46
N TYR A 138 -8.45 6.00 3.31
CA TYR A 138 -9.32 6.60 2.29
C TYR A 138 -8.67 6.54 0.91
N ILE A 139 -9.47 6.79 -0.14
CA ILE A 139 -9.00 6.92 -1.52
C ILE A 139 -8.49 8.35 -1.73
N ASP A 140 -7.37 8.51 -2.43
CA ASP A 140 -6.85 9.82 -2.81
C ASP A 140 -7.83 10.53 -3.75
N GLU A 141 -8.10 11.81 -3.48
CA GLU A 141 -9.01 12.63 -4.29
C GLU A 141 -8.50 12.88 -5.72
N ASN A 142 -7.16 12.88 -5.89
CA ASN A 142 -6.51 13.14 -7.17
C ASN A 142 -6.18 11.87 -7.95
N ASP A 143 -6.08 10.72 -7.28
CA ASP A 143 -5.79 9.43 -7.90
C ASP A 143 -6.64 8.31 -7.27
N LYS A 144 -7.74 7.98 -7.92
CA LYS A 144 -8.70 6.96 -7.48
C LYS A 144 -8.13 5.54 -7.39
N GLN A 145 -6.92 5.32 -7.89
CA GLN A 145 -6.19 4.06 -7.77
C GLN A 145 -5.21 4.04 -6.58
N THR A 146 -5.18 5.12 -5.80
CA THR A 146 -4.35 5.25 -4.62
C THR A 146 -5.19 5.18 -3.36
N VAL A 147 -4.84 4.24 -2.47
CA VAL A 147 -5.39 4.13 -1.10
C VAL A 147 -4.39 4.69 -0.12
N ILE A 148 -4.82 5.64 0.68
CA ILE A 148 -4.01 6.32 1.69
C ILE A 148 -4.30 5.72 3.06
N PHE A 149 -3.26 5.33 3.78
CA PHE A 149 -3.30 5.06 5.21
C PHE A 149 -2.60 6.18 5.96
N ALA A 150 -3.37 7.10 6.52
CA ALA A 150 -2.87 8.13 7.41
C ALA A 150 -2.69 7.53 8.81
N TYR A 151 -1.53 6.97 9.07
CA TYR A 151 -1.23 6.32 10.36
C TYR A 151 -1.12 7.34 11.52
N PRO A 152 -1.28 6.89 12.79
CA PRO A 152 -1.12 7.75 13.96
C PRO A 152 0.32 8.28 14.06
N ASN A 153 0.55 9.48 13.54
CA ASN A 153 1.87 10.11 13.42
C ASN A 153 2.28 10.72 14.76
N LEU A 154 3.46 10.37 15.27
CA LEU A 154 4.05 10.85 16.51
C LEU A 154 5.14 11.90 16.28
N PHE A 155 5.75 11.91 15.07
CA PHE A 155 6.82 12.81 14.70
C PHE A 155 6.44 13.63 13.47
N THR A 156 6.26 14.93 13.66
CA THR A 156 6.02 15.86 12.56
C THR A 156 7.33 16.37 11.99
N ASN A 157 7.60 16.06 10.74
CA ASN A 157 8.66 16.71 9.98
C ASN A 157 7.99 17.46 8.81
N PRO A 158 8.24 18.77 8.61
CA PRO A 158 7.65 19.54 7.51
C PRO A 158 7.98 19.00 6.11
N SER A 159 9.03 18.20 5.99
CA SER A 159 9.45 17.55 4.74
C SER A 159 8.92 16.10 4.57
N THR A 160 8.30 15.52 5.58
CA THR A 160 7.66 14.20 5.49
C THR A 160 6.15 14.37 5.34
N LEU A 161 5.64 14.18 4.14
CA LEU A 161 4.19 14.06 3.92
C LEU A 161 3.65 12.90 4.77
N PRO A 162 2.48 13.06 5.42
CA PRO A 162 1.94 12.11 6.40
C PRO A 162 1.33 10.87 5.77
N VAL A 163 1.94 10.25 4.76
CA VAL A 163 1.22 9.24 4.00
C VAL A 163 2.11 8.09 3.55
N SER A 164 1.70 6.89 3.93
CA SER A 164 2.06 5.69 3.19
C SER A 164 1.05 5.52 2.04
N TYR A 165 1.46 5.77 0.82
CA TYR A 165 0.63 5.56 -0.36
C TYR A 165 0.70 4.09 -0.78
N THR A 166 -0.45 3.50 -1.01
CA THR A 166 -0.56 2.21 -1.67
C THR A 166 -1.12 2.46 -3.07
N HIS A 167 -0.26 2.46 -4.08
CA HIS A 167 -0.70 2.49 -5.48
C HIS A 167 -1.13 1.10 -5.91
N LEU A 168 -2.44 0.90 -6.06
CA LEU A 168 -2.99 -0.34 -6.60
C LEU A 168 -3.35 -0.12 -8.06
N ARG A 169 -2.48 -0.54 -8.97
CA ARG A 169 -2.77 -0.49 -10.41
C ARG A 169 -3.25 -1.85 -10.91
N ALA A 170 -4.34 -1.85 -11.66
CA ALA A 170 -4.66 -2.99 -12.50
C ALA A 170 -3.62 -3.02 -13.64
N HIS A 171 -2.67 -3.92 -13.52
CA HIS A 171 -1.63 -4.32 -14.49
C HIS A 171 -1.07 -3.26 -15.44
N GLU A 172 0.25 -3.10 -15.43
CA GLU A 172 0.96 -2.37 -16.49
C GLU A 172 0.81 -3.12 -17.82
N THR A 173 0.29 -2.45 -18.82
CA THR A 173 0.26 -2.96 -20.19
C THR A 173 1.68 -3.01 -20.76
N LYS A 174 1.91 -3.89 -21.75
CA LYS A 174 3.19 -4.02 -22.49
C LYS A 174 3.83 -2.73 -23.02
N ALA A 175 3.17 -1.59 -22.90
CA ALA A 175 3.66 -0.29 -23.35
C ALA A 175 4.65 0.38 -22.39
N ASN A 176 4.85 -0.17 -21.17
CA ASN A 176 5.72 0.39 -20.14
C ASN A 176 6.83 -0.57 -19.68
N LEU A 177 7.14 -1.58 -20.49
CA LEU A 177 8.34 -2.45 -20.33
C LEU A 177 9.42 -2.04 -21.29
#